data_a03acb457d52463ae50b277071d4dd1c
#
_entry.id   a03acb457d52463ae50b277071d4dd1c
#
_cell.length_a   1.000
_cell.length_b   1.000
_cell.length_c   1.000
_cell.angle_alpha   90.00
_cell.angle_beta   90.00
_cell.angle_gamma   90.00
#
_symmetry.space_group_name_H-M   'P 1'
#
loop_
_entity.id
_entity.type
_entity.pdbx_description
1 polymer ?
#
loop_
_entity_poly.entity_id
_entity_poly.type
_entity_poly.pdbx_seq_one_letter_code
_entity_poly.pdbx_strand_id
1 'polypeptide(L)'
;MLVSVLCSWCRKAVRSVFRNGAIRAYAVGFALCLLLSGCLFGSGNKQDTLQPMTDEAPNPAKKTIRYSVKLQSDPQNGDLVSELRENSQLVWLHDDLPDSRVGLERRALEDVETARKILHSQGYYDGTVRHHINWEAQPPEASITLRPGERYVIGPTKLRYERTGPEGEPVDKDLPESVRGVDFMENAPDTLEAFGLAKGSPAEAQTVLNAVTSVVTAMRKAGYPLAEQGKARYIIDRSTHTLEADVLIKTGPLLRMGPVLIKEENVRPADNPDAPGAPAVNEDYLNKLSPWIEGQYWNDDLLKEYRTTLQETGLFSAIDMKPARLSPEQAKAAGWTDRSLAEAGFSELPLGDSSDAPSPAPPADPPAGGTGKKAAGSDMPIWMTSDGTTPVSLTVRDAPPRTVSGGLQYSTDTGFGVRGAWENRNLFGGGEQLRVTAPISEDSQSLNASFRKPAFGIRDQALVGEAWAINETTDAYDQSALSFAAGLERRFRKDWRNWWASARVSVEAGSLKDNYRGRRTYSLLGFPLSVRRDTTNSLLNPTTGTRVTLEVTP
;
A
#
# COMPACT_ATOMS: atom_id res chain seq x y z
N MET A 1 11.40 25.34 -44.77
CA MET A 1 10.54 26.52 -44.55
C MET A 1 9.99 26.61 -43.10
N LEU A 2 9.79 25.53 -42.38
CA LEU A 2 9.33 25.53 -40.97
C LEU A 2 10.41 25.98 -39.95
N VAL A 3 11.67 25.71 -40.21
CA VAL A 3 12.80 26.07 -39.32
C VAL A 3 13.07 27.59 -39.27
N SER A 4 12.80 28.32 -40.34
CA SER A 4 13.01 29.78 -40.38
C SER A 4 11.93 30.58 -39.63
N VAL A 5 10.72 30.03 -39.49
CA VAL A 5 9.61 30.66 -38.80
C VAL A 5 9.76 30.50 -37.27
N LEU A 6 10.20 29.34 -36.81
CA LEU A 6 10.48 29.10 -35.39
C LEU A 6 11.66 29.96 -34.88
N CYS A 7 12.68 30.15 -35.68
CA CYS A 7 13.85 30.98 -35.32
C CYS A 7 13.49 32.49 -35.24
N SER A 8 12.52 32.97 -36.03
CA SER A 8 12.03 34.35 -35.98
C SER A 8 11.16 34.61 -34.74
N TRP A 9 10.37 33.65 -34.34
CA TRP A 9 9.47 33.77 -33.18
C TRP A 9 10.23 33.71 -31.85
N CYS A 10 11.23 32.81 -31.74
CA CYS A 10 12.15 32.75 -30.60
C CYS A 10 12.96 34.05 -30.42
N ARG A 11 13.45 34.66 -31.50
CA ARG A 11 14.16 35.94 -31.41
C ARG A 11 13.29 37.11 -30.94
N LYS A 12 11.98 37.11 -31.25
CA LYS A 12 11.05 38.14 -30.79
C LYS A 12 10.66 37.92 -29.31
N ALA A 13 10.44 36.68 -28.89
CA ALA A 13 10.09 36.34 -27.50
C ALA A 13 11.23 36.68 -26.53
N VAL A 14 12.48 36.32 -26.87
CA VAL A 14 13.66 36.61 -26.04
C VAL A 14 13.91 38.10 -25.92
N ARG A 15 13.71 38.90 -26.98
CA ARG A 15 13.90 40.38 -26.92
C ARG A 15 12.80 41.10 -26.10
N SER A 16 11.60 40.53 -25.99
CA SER A 16 10.50 41.09 -25.22
C SER A 16 10.69 40.92 -23.71
N VAL A 17 11.25 39.78 -23.30
CA VAL A 17 11.42 39.43 -21.88
C VAL A 17 12.58 40.22 -21.22
N PHE A 18 13.61 40.56 -21.96
CA PHE A 18 14.82 41.18 -21.41
C PHE A 18 14.91 42.70 -21.54
N ARG A 19 13.91 43.39 -22.12
CA ARG A 19 13.99 44.83 -22.37
C ARG A 19 13.44 45.76 -21.31
N ASN A 20 12.75 45.25 -20.32
CA ASN A 20 12.17 46.06 -19.24
C ASN A 20 12.77 45.69 -17.87
N GLY A 21 13.67 46.56 -17.39
CA GLY A 21 14.25 46.48 -16.03
C GLY A 21 13.22 46.68 -14.88
N ALA A 22 11.93 46.65 -15.19
CA ALA A 22 10.83 46.80 -14.23
C ALA A 22 10.48 45.54 -13.44
N ILE A 23 11.03 44.37 -13.81
CA ILE A 23 10.72 43.09 -13.14
C ILE A 23 11.30 43.02 -11.72
N ARG A 24 12.38 43.78 -11.41
CA ARG A 24 12.96 43.83 -10.05
C ARG A 24 12.03 44.47 -9.00
N ALA A 25 11.12 45.32 -9.40
CA ALA A 25 10.22 46.01 -8.47
C ALA A 25 8.91 45.22 -8.19
N TYR A 26 8.46 44.39 -9.14
CA TYR A 26 7.20 43.64 -8.97
C TYR A 26 7.38 42.30 -8.20
N ALA A 27 8.56 41.67 -8.25
CA ALA A 27 8.83 40.44 -7.52
C ALA A 27 8.88 40.68 -6.00
N VAL A 28 9.42 41.81 -5.54
CA VAL A 28 9.45 42.18 -4.13
C VAL A 28 8.07 42.62 -3.62
N GLY A 29 7.27 43.29 -4.46
CA GLY A 29 5.90 43.69 -4.12
C GLY A 29 4.93 42.53 -3.98
N PHE A 30 5.08 41.47 -4.79
CA PHE A 30 4.22 40.30 -4.74
C PHE A 30 4.54 39.39 -3.54
N ALA A 31 5.81 39.27 -3.15
CA ALA A 31 6.22 38.54 -1.95
C ALA A 31 5.75 39.25 -0.64
N LEU A 32 5.73 40.58 -0.63
CA LEU A 32 5.28 41.35 0.54
C LEU A 32 3.75 41.36 0.69
N CYS A 33 2.98 41.28 -0.40
CA CYS A 33 1.51 41.17 -0.36
C CYS A 33 1.05 39.78 0.14
N LEU A 34 1.79 38.72 -0.09
CA LEU A 34 1.46 37.37 0.40
C LEU A 34 1.72 37.22 1.91
N LEU A 35 2.62 38.00 2.49
CA LEU A 35 2.89 37.97 3.94
C LEU A 35 1.89 38.82 4.76
N LEU A 36 1.15 39.73 4.15
CA LEU A 36 0.16 40.57 4.82
C LEU A 36 -1.27 40.04 4.74
N SER A 37 -1.56 39.04 3.91
CA SER A 37 -2.90 38.47 3.75
C SER A 37 -3.21 37.33 4.72
N GLY A 38 -2.28 36.95 5.59
CA GLY A 38 -2.41 35.83 6.53
C GLY A 38 -3.11 36.10 7.85
N CYS A 39 -3.57 37.34 8.11
CA CYS A 39 -4.08 37.73 9.45
C CYS A 39 -5.55 38.12 9.52
N LEU A 40 -6.41 37.75 8.54
CA LEU A 40 -7.82 38.13 8.55
C LEU A 40 -8.79 36.98 8.23
N PHE A 41 -8.58 35.80 8.81
CA PHE A 41 -9.68 34.85 9.00
C PHE A 41 -9.72 34.44 10.47
N GLY A 42 -10.45 35.22 11.24
CA GLY A 42 -10.85 34.91 12.58
C GLY A 42 -11.81 33.72 12.57
N SER A 43 -11.34 32.59 13.00
CA SER A 43 -12.16 31.44 13.39
C SER A 43 -13.02 31.87 14.58
N GLY A 44 -14.33 31.94 14.40
CA GLY A 44 -15.30 32.11 15.47
C GLY A 44 -15.27 30.91 16.41
N ASN A 45 -14.53 31.04 17.48
CA ASN A 45 -14.50 30.10 18.57
C ASN A 45 -15.80 30.29 19.38
N LYS A 46 -16.71 29.33 19.31
CA LYS A 46 -17.74 29.19 20.33
C LYS A 46 -17.01 28.94 21.66
N GLN A 47 -17.00 29.93 22.51
CA GLN A 47 -16.67 29.78 23.91
C GLN A 47 -17.72 28.88 24.56
N ASP A 48 -17.44 27.56 24.64
CA ASP A 48 -18.00 26.77 25.69
C ASP A 48 -17.42 27.28 27.00
N THR A 49 -18.26 27.95 27.76
CA THR A 49 -18.00 28.36 29.13
C THR A 49 -17.80 27.09 29.94
N LEU A 50 -16.53 26.64 30.04
CA LEU A 50 -16.12 25.71 31.10
C LEU A 50 -16.36 26.42 32.43
N GLN A 51 -17.40 25.94 33.15
CA GLN A 51 -17.55 26.29 34.57
C GLN A 51 -16.24 25.96 35.28
N PRO A 52 -15.77 26.80 36.18
CA PRO A 52 -14.59 26.49 36.99
C PRO A 52 -14.92 25.20 37.74
N MET A 53 -14.14 24.15 37.51
CA MET A 53 -14.15 22.96 38.34
C MET A 53 -13.82 23.46 39.75
N THR A 54 -14.77 23.29 40.66
CA THR A 54 -14.59 23.45 42.08
C THR A 54 -13.30 22.74 42.50
N ASP A 55 -12.43 23.42 43.23
CA ASP A 55 -11.28 22.86 43.91
C ASP A 55 -11.71 21.59 44.64
N GLU A 56 -11.51 20.46 44.03
CA GLU A 56 -11.62 19.16 44.69
C GLU A 56 -10.45 19.13 45.67
N ALA A 57 -10.80 19.10 46.97
CA ALA A 57 -9.83 19.05 48.04
C ALA A 57 -8.75 18.00 47.74
N PRO A 58 -7.46 18.25 48.00
CA PRO A 58 -6.40 17.32 47.68
C PRO A 58 -6.73 15.96 48.28
N ASN A 59 -7.01 15.00 47.38
CA ASN A 59 -7.30 13.61 47.71
C ASN A 59 -6.17 13.11 48.63
N PRO A 60 -6.46 12.58 49.83
CA PRO A 60 -5.41 12.17 50.75
C PRO A 60 -4.50 11.20 50.03
N ALA A 61 -3.22 11.50 49.99
CA ALA A 61 -2.19 10.85 49.17
C ALA A 61 -2.46 9.35 49.04
N LYS A 62 -2.88 8.91 47.84
CA LYS A 62 -3.12 7.49 47.54
C LYS A 62 -1.86 6.76 47.99
N LYS A 63 -1.97 5.86 48.98
CA LYS A 63 -0.85 5.03 49.41
C LYS A 63 -0.51 4.09 48.28
N THR A 64 0.40 4.47 47.40
CA THR A 64 0.91 3.65 46.32
C THR A 64 2.02 2.72 46.82
N ILE A 65 2.09 1.53 46.30
CA ILE A 65 3.10 0.52 46.67
C ILE A 65 4.17 0.49 45.61
N ARG A 66 5.38 0.92 45.93
CA ARG A 66 6.57 0.67 45.09
C ARG A 66 6.96 -0.79 45.22
N TYR A 67 7.39 -1.41 44.11
CA TYR A 67 7.78 -2.82 44.09
C TYR A 67 8.96 -3.01 43.14
N SER A 68 9.66 -4.13 43.26
CA SER A 68 10.65 -4.63 42.32
C SER A 68 10.14 -5.86 41.62
N VAL A 69 10.63 -6.14 40.40
CA VAL A 69 10.19 -7.26 39.57
C VAL A 69 11.35 -8.21 39.32
N LYS A 70 11.13 -9.50 39.59
CA LYS A 70 12.08 -10.56 39.29
C LYS A 70 11.43 -11.62 38.40
N LEU A 71 11.87 -11.71 37.14
CA LEU A 71 11.44 -12.71 36.19
C LEU A 71 12.55 -13.74 36.00
N GLN A 72 12.24 -15.03 36.12
CA GLN A 72 13.24 -16.10 36.03
C GLN A 72 12.65 -17.37 35.44
N SER A 73 13.50 -18.20 34.85
CA SER A 73 13.14 -19.54 34.33
C SER A 73 14.01 -20.60 35.01
N ASP A 74 13.44 -21.75 35.32
CA ASP A 74 14.08 -22.92 35.93
C ASP A 74 13.70 -24.18 35.11
N PRO A 75 14.60 -24.76 34.27
CA PRO A 75 15.96 -24.33 34.01
C PRO A 75 16.06 -22.96 33.33
N GLN A 76 17.22 -22.32 33.44
CA GLN A 76 17.41 -20.95 32.91
C GLN A 76 17.24 -20.93 31.39
N ASN A 77 16.29 -20.11 30.92
CA ASN A 77 15.99 -19.85 29.51
C ASN A 77 15.81 -18.34 29.31
N GLY A 78 16.81 -17.70 28.71
CA GLY A 78 16.84 -16.25 28.51
C GLY A 78 15.75 -15.74 27.56
N ASP A 79 15.43 -16.50 26.51
CA ASP A 79 14.44 -16.11 25.50
C ASP A 79 13.04 -16.04 26.11
N LEU A 80 12.65 -17.06 26.90
CA LEU A 80 11.36 -17.07 27.59
C LEU A 80 11.24 -15.92 28.62
N VAL A 81 12.33 -15.62 29.32
CA VAL A 81 12.34 -14.50 30.29
C VAL A 81 12.28 -13.17 29.59
N SER A 82 12.92 -13.02 28.44
CA SER A 82 12.87 -11.80 27.62
C SER A 82 11.47 -11.56 27.06
N GLU A 83 10.86 -12.60 26.48
CA GLU A 83 9.50 -12.55 25.96
C GLU A 83 8.46 -12.23 27.06
N LEU A 84 8.62 -12.84 28.26
CA LEU A 84 7.79 -12.49 29.40
C LEU A 84 8.00 -11.04 29.83
N ARG A 85 9.22 -10.54 29.84
CA ARG A 85 9.53 -9.15 30.23
C ARG A 85 8.86 -8.13 29.32
N GLU A 86 8.83 -8.40 28.02
CA GLU A 86 8.19 -7.53 27.03
C GLU A 86 6.66 -7.50 27.15
N ASN A 87 6.05 -8.54 27.70
CA ASN A 87 4.59 -8.69 27.82
C ASN A 87 4.08 -8.60 29.26
N SER A 88 4.95 -8.36 30.26
CA SER A 88 4.61 -8.36 31.69
C SER A 88 3.98 -7.04 32.12
N GLN A 89 2.82 -7.09 32.73
CA GLN A 89 2.20 -5.91 33.35
C GLN A 89 2.99 -5.39 34.55
N LEU A 90 3.62 -6.27 35.32
CA LEU A 90 4.50 -5.86 36.42
C LEU A 90 5.64 -4.99 35.93
N VAL A 91 6.16 -5.24 34.72
CA VAL A 91 7.23 -4.45 34.11
C VAL A 91 6.66 -3.20 33.44
N TRP A 92 5.62 -3.34 32.65
CA TRP A 92 5.06 -2.26 31.83
C TRP A 92 4.37 -1.18 32.68
N LEU A 93 3.68 -1.58 33.76
CA LEU A 93 3.01 -0.67 34.71
C LEU A 93 3.90 -0.32 35.93
N HIS A 94 5.22 -0.47 35.82
CA HIS A 94 6.12 -0.22 36.94
C HIS A 94 6.07 1.23 37.43
N ASP A 95 5.86 2.18 36.56
CA ASP A 95 5.75 3.60 36.87
C ASP A 95 4.33 4.02 37.34
N ASP A 96 3.33 3.22 37.02
CA ASP A 96 1.95 3.39 37.51
C ASP A 96 1.73 2.49 38.74
N LEU A 97 2.08 3.00 39.89
CA LEU A 97 2.14 2.23 41.13
C LEU A 97 0.75 1.75 41.59
N PRO A 98 0.57 0.48 41.99
CA PRO A 98 -0.68 -0.01 42.53
C PRO A 98 -1.00 0.66 43.88
N ASP A 99 -2.29 0.92 44.11
CA ASP A 99 -2.82 1.56 45.29
C ASP A 99 -3.03 0.60 46.48
N SER A 100 -2.91 -0.71 46.26
CA SER A 100 -3.16 -1.72 47.27
C SER A 100 -2.34 -3.01 47.02
N ARG A 101 -2.18 -3.82 48.09
CA ARG A 101 -1.59 -5.17 47.97
C ARG A 101 -2.35 -6.05 46.97
N VAL A 102 -3.68 -5.96 46.98
CA VAL A 102 -4.54 -6.69 46.05
C VAL A 102 -4.29 -6.24 44.60
N GLY A 103 -4.03 -4.96 44.36
CA GLY A 103 -3.68 -4.45 43.05
C GLY A 103 -2.38 -5.03 42.50
N LEU A 104 -1.35 -5.16 43.35
CA LEU A 104 -0.09 -5.80 42.95
C LEU A 104 -0.26 -7.30 42.72
N GLU A 105 -1.01 -7.99 43.57
CA GLU A 105 -1.33 -9.42 43.43
C GLU A 105 -2.06 -9.71 42.13
N ARG A 106 -3.04 -8.86 41.74
CA ARG A 106 -3.75 -9.01 40.49
C ARG A 106 -2.82 -8.90 39.28
N ARG A 107 -1.91 -7.92 39.25
CA ARG A 107 -0.91 -7.79 38.17
C ARG A 107 -0.02 -9.04 38.08
N ALA A 108 0.40 -9.60 39.23
CA ALA A 108 1.19 -10.81 39.24
C ALA A 108 0.41 -12.04 38.71
N LEU A 109 -0.88 -12.16 39.02
CA LEU A 109 -1.75 -13.22 38.49
C LEU A 109 -1.99 -13.08 36.99
N GLU A 110 -2.17 -11.86 36.47
CA GLU A 110 -2.30 -11.59 35.04
C GLU A 110 -1.00 -11.96 34.29
N ASP A 111 0.15 -11.67 34.90
CA ASP A 111 1.46 -12.09 34.35
C ASP A 111 1.64 -13.62 34.38
N VAL A 112 1.08 -14.34 35.35
CA VAL A 112 1.07 -15.82 35.35
C VAL A 112 0.31 -16.34 34.13
N GLU A 113 -0.86 -15.76 33.81
CA GLU A 113 -1.62 -16.17 32.62
C GLU A 113 -0.88 -15.82 31.31
N THR A 114 -0.25 -14.65 31.25
CA THR A 114 0.61 -14.24 30.14
C THR A 114 1.78 -15.19 29.97
N ALA A 115 2.48 -15.51 31.05
CA ALA A 115 3.59 -16.46 31.05
C ALA A 115 3.19 -17.87 30.60
N ARG A 116 1.99 -18.33 30.99
CA ARG A 116 1.45 -19.63 30.52
C ARG A 116 1.18 -19.62 29.02
N LYS A 117 0.61 -18.52 28.49
CA LYS A 117 0.41 -18.35 27.04
C LYS A 117 1.75 -18.36 26.29
N ILE A 118 2.78 -17.70 26.83
CA ILE A 118 4.14 -17.69 26.25
C ILE A 118 4.72 -19.12 26.25
N LEU A 119 4.61 -19.86 27.35
CA LEU A 119 5.08 -21.25 27.38
C LEU A 119 4.40 -22.10 26.30
N HIS A 120 3.07 -22.00 26.17
CA HIS A 120 2.32 -22.76 25.17
C HIS A 120 2.68 -22.31 23.73
N SER A 121 2.86 -21.00 23.49
CA SER A 121 3.24 -20.50 22.16
C SER A 121 4.61 -20.99 21.70
N GLN A 122 5.51 -21.24 22.65
CA GLN A 122 6.86 -21.74 22.42
C GLN A 122 6.95 -23.27 22.45
N GLY A 123 5.80 -23.97 22.57
CA GLY A 123 5.73 -25.43 22.55
C GLY A 123 5.95 -26.11 23.91
N TYR A 124 5.86 -25.40 25.02
CA TYR A 124 5.98 -25.96 26.38
C TYR A 124 4.60 -26.15 27.00
N TYR A 125 3.85 -27.16 26.58
CA TYR A 125 2.45 -27.36 26.96
C TYR A 125 2.26 -27.88 28.38
N ASP A 126 3.24 -28.54 28.99
CA ASP A 126 3.24 -28.99 30.39
C ASP A 126 3.94 -27.99 31.32
N GLY A 127 4.33 -26.84 30.78
CA GLY A 127 4.99 -25.80 31.55
C GLY A 127 4.13 -25.25 32.68
N THR A 128 4.76 -24.98 33.81
CA THR A 128 4.11 -24.40 34.99
C THR A 128 4.69 -23.04 35.32
N VAL A 129 3.84 -22.17 35.85
CA VAL A 129 4.23 -20.81 36.26
C VAL A 129 3.87 -20.62 37.72
N ARG A 130 4.78 -20.07 38.49
CA ARG A 130 4.55 -19.68 39.88
C ARG A 130 4.84 -18.21 40.06
N HIS A 131 4.03 -17.54 40.85
CA HIS A 131 4.31 -16.20 41.32
C HIS A 131 4.53 -16.19 42.83
N HIS A 132 5.27 -15.23 43.32
CA HIS A 132 5.47 -14.99 44.75
C HIS A 132 5.77 -13.52 44.97
N ILE A 133 5.10 -12.92 45.97
CA ILE A 133 5.38 -11.55 46.39
C ILE A 133 5.99 -11.58 47.79
N ASN A 134 7.24 -11.19 47.88
CA ASN A 134 7.94 -11.04 49.15
C ASN A 134 7.59 -9.66 49.73
N TRP A 135 6.69 -9.63 50.69
CA TRP A 135 6.24 -8.41 51.35
C TRP A 135 7.22 -7.87 52.42
N GLU A 136 8.21 -8.69 52.82
CA GLU A 136 9.24 -8.29 53.81
C GLU A 136 10.40 -7.53 53.17
N ALA A 137 10.58 -7.66 51.86
CA ALA A 137 11.55 -6.91 51.09
C ALA A 137 11.17 -5.42 51.02
N GLN A 138 12.16 -4.55 50.92
CA GLN A 138 11.97 -3.10 50.80
C GLN A 138 12.72 -2.56 49.59
N PRO A 139 12.04 -2.26 48.47
CA PRO A 139 10.58 -2.44 48.22
C PRO A 139 10.16 -3.89 48.12
N PRO A 140 8.85 -4.23 48.29
CA PRO A 140 8.32 -5.57 48.03
C PRO A 140 8.76 -6.12 46.67
N GLU A 141 9.16 -7.40 46.63
CA GLU A 141 9.61 -8.04 45.40
C GLU A 141 8.55 -8.98 44.85
N ALA A 142 8.03 -8.67 43.64
CA ALA A 142 7.15 -9.54 42.87
C ALA A 142 7.98 -10.44 41.95
N SER A 143 7.91 -11.73 42.12
CA SER A 143 8.66 -12.73 41.33
C SER A 143 7.75 -13.63 40.53
N ILE A 144 8.10 -13.85 39.26
CA ILE A 144 7.46 -14.85 38.37
C ILE A 144 8.53 -15.88 37.99
N THR A 145 8.24 -17.15 38.24
CA THR A 145 9.13 -18.25 37.91
C THR A 145 8.48 -19.17 36.89
N LEU A 146 9.11 -19.28 35.73
CA LEU A 146 8.73 -20.21 34.67
C LEU A 146 9.40 -21.57 34.91
N ARG A 147 8.64 -22.65 34.75
CA ARG A 147 9.15 -24.02 34.65
C ARG A 147 8.66 -24.62 33.36
N PRO A 148 9.45 -24.53 32.26
CA PRO A 148 8.98 -24.91 30.94
C PRO A 148 8.63 -26.39 30.79
N GLY A 149 9.39 -27.29 31.44
CA GLY A 149 9.26 -28.72 31.19
C GLY A 149 9.89 -29.12 29.86
N GLU A 150 9.46 -30.24 29.29
CA GLU A 150 9.93 -30.72 27.99
C GLU A 150 9.27 -29.93 26.86
N ARG A 151 10.03 -29.62 25.82
CA ARG A 151 9.51 -28.91 24.64
C ARG A 151 8.91 -29.91 23.67
N TYR A 152 7.67 -29.70 23.31
CA TYR A 152 6.96 -30.51 22.33
C TYR A 152 7.48 -30.27 20.92
N VAL A 153 7.37 -31.29 20.08
CA VAL A 153 7.77 -31.24 18.67
C VAL A 153 6.58 -31.51 17.76
N ILE A 154 6.69 -31.11 16.50
CA ILE A 154 5.66 -31.36 15.49
C ILE A 154 5.59 -32.85 15.19
N GLY A 155 4.41 -33.43 15.40
CA GLY A 155 4.03 -34.78 15.03
C GLY A 155 3.49 -34.87 13.60
N PRO A 156 2.62 -35.86 13.32
CA PRO A 156 1.96 -35.97 12.02
C PRO A 156 1.10 -34.75 11.70
N THR A 157 1.18 -34.26 10.45
CA THR A 157 0.31 -33.19 9.96
C THR A 157 -0.51 -33.68 8.80
N LYS A 158 -1.77 -33.21 8.70
CA LYS A 158 -2.68 -33.53 7.60
C LYS A 158 -3.28 -32.24 7.05
N LEU A 159 -3.25 -32.13 5.73
CA LEU A 159 -4.00 -31.10 4.98
C LEU A 159 -5.13 -31.76 4.23
N ARG A 160 -6.33 -31.19 4.38
CA ARG A 160 -7.52 -31.60 3.64
C ARG A 160 -8.05 -30.40 2.89
N TYR A 161 -8.48 -30.63 1.65
CA TYR A 161 -9.01 -29.59 0.79
C TYR A 161 -10.49 -29.85 0.54
N GLU A 162 -11.31 -28.87 0.81
CA GLU A 162 -12.73 -28.86 0.49
C GLU A 162 -12.95 -27.94 -0.71
N ARG A 163 -13.28 -28.52 -1.85
CA ARG A 163 -13.61 -27.75 -3.04
C ARG A 163 -14.98 -27.10 -2.86
N THR A 164 -15.04 -25.79 -3.03
CA THR A 164 -16.26 -25.01 -2.95
C THR A 164 -16.35 -24.14 -4.20
N GLY A 165 -17.40 -24.31 -4.98
CA GLY A 165 -17.65 -23.53 -6.18
C GLY A 165 -17.69 -24.37 -7.47
N PRO A 166 -18.18 -23.80 -8.57
CA PRO A 166 -18.23 -24.47 -9.85
C PRO A 166 -16.81 -24.75 -10.35
N GLU A 167 -16.60 -25.93 -10.91
CA GLU A 167 -15.44 -26.18 -11.76
C GLU A 167 -15.63 -25.35 -13.02
N GLY A 168 -14.90 -24.26 -13.15
CA GLY A 168 -14.91 -23.47 -14.38
C GLY A 168 -14.36 -24.32 -15.52
N GLU A 169 -15.10 -24.41 -16.64
CA GLU A 169 -14.57 -25.00 -17.86
C GLU A 169 -13.28 -24.25 -18.27
N PRO A 170 -12.28 -24.98 -18.80
CA PRO A 170 -11.05 -24.34 -19.23
C PRO A 170 -11.37 -23.33 -20.33
N VAL A 171 -10.93 -22.09 -20.12
CA VAL A 171 -11.01 -21.08 -21.18
C VAL A 171 -10.05 -21.48 -22.27
N ASP A 172 -10.60 -21.76 -23.46
CA ASP A 172 -9.84 -22.10 -24.67
C ASP A 172 -9.24 -20.81 -25.28
N LYS A 173 -8.33 -20.18 -24.52
CA LYS A 173 -7.49 -19.09 -25.03
C LYS A 173 -6.08 -19.63 -25.19
N ASP A 174 -5.48 -19.42 -26.36
CA ASP A 174 -4.07 -19.70 -26.65
C ASP A 174 -3.17 -18.80 -25.79
N LEU A 175 -3.11 -19.11 -24.49
CA LEU A 175 -2.21 -18.42 -23.58
C LEU A 175 -0.81 -19.02 -23.71
N PRO A 176 0.25 -18.18 -23.74
CA PRO A 176 1.62 -18.68 -23.66
C PRO A 176 1.80 -19.59 -22.46
N GLU A 177 2.48 -20.72 -22.63
CA GLU A 177 2.71 -21.69 -21.55
C GLU A 177 3.33 -21.04 -20.29
N SER A 178 4.20 -20.05 -20.48
CA SER A 178 4.82 -19.27 -19.41
C SER A 178 3.84 -18.45 -18.55
N VAL A 179 2.60 -18.25 -19.01
CA VAL A 179 1.57 -17.41 -18.35
C VAL A 179 0.39 -18.25 -17.87
N ARG A 180 0.20 -19.45 -18.43
CA ARG A 180 -0.94 -20.32 -18.11
C ARG A 180 -0.98 -20.72 -16.63
N GLY A 181 0.17 -20.97 -16.01
CA GLY A 181 0.28 -21.47 -14.63
C GLY A 181 -0.11 -22.96 -14.53
N VAL A 182 0.06 -23.52 -13.34
CA VAL A 182 -0.33 -24.90 -13.00
C VAL A 182 -1.42 -24.83 -11.95
N ASP A 183 -2.47 -25.67 -12.11
CA ASP A 183 -3.50 -25.81 -11.08
C ASP A 183 -2.85 -26.38 -9.81
N PHE A 184 -3.00 -25.67 -8.70
CA PHE A 184 -2.46 -26.09 -7.40
C PHE A 184 -2.96 -27.48 -7.01
N MET A 185 -4.20 -27.82 -7.36
CA MET A 185 -4.84 -29.08 -6.95
C MET A 185 -4.32 -30.31 -7.69
N GLU A 186 -3.62 -30.15 -8.81
CA GLU A 186 -3.01 -31.29 -9.52
C GLU A 186 -1.91 -31.96 -8.68
N ASN A 187 -1.19 -31.16 -7.87
CA ASN A 187 -0.10 -31.64 -7.03
C ASN A 187 -0.19 -31.08 -5.61
N ALA A 188 -1.41 -30.96 -5.07
CA ALA A 188 -1.62 -30.37 -3.75
C ALA A 188 -0.95 -31.21 -2.65
N PRO A 189 -0.05 -30.65 -1.84
CA PRO A 189 0.54 -31.35 -0.71
C PRO A 189 -0.52 -31.72 0.33
N ASP A 190 -0.42 -32.92 0.88
CA ASP A 190 -1.32 -33.45 1.92
C ASP A 190 -0.79 -33.22 3.36
N THR A 191 0.38 -32.63 3.49
CA THR A 191 1.04 -32.32 4.77
C THR A 191 1.55 -30.89 4.82
N LEU A 192 1.74 -30.35 6.04
CA LEU A 192 2.31 -29.03 6.25
C LEU A 192 3.84 -28.97 6.09
N GLU A 193 4.49 -30.12 5.88
CA GLU A 193 5.95 -30.19 5.68
C GLU A 193 6.39 -29.41 4.43
N ALA A 194 5.60 -29.48 3.36
CA ALA A 194 5.84 -28.72 2.13
C ALA A 194 5.79 -27.19 2.34
N PHE A 195 5.22 -26.75 3.45
CA PHE A 195 5.04 -25.34 3.80
C PHE A 195 5.91 -24.90 4.99
N GLY A 196 6.99 -25.64 5.25
CA GLY A 196 8.01 -25.28 6.24
C GLY A 196 7.75 -25.78 7.66
N LEU A 197 6.75 -26.62 7.88
CA LEU A 197 6.50 -27.25 9.19
C LEU A 197 7.07 -28.67 9.22
N ALA A 198 8.36 -28.80 9.39
CA ALA A 198 9.04 -30.10 9.40
C ALA A 198 8.65 -30.93 10.63
N LYS A 199 8.40 -32.23 10.41
CA LYS A 199 8.20 -33.19 11.50
C LYS A 199 9.42 -33.23 12.43
N GLY A 200 9.19 -33.20 13.74
CA GLY A 200 10.26 -33.19 14.76
C GLY A 200 10.80 -31.79 15.07
N SER A 201 10.42 -30.75 14.33
CA SER A 201 10.74 -29.36 14.70
C SER A 201 9.96 -28.92 15.94
N PRO A 202 10.41 -27.89 16.67
CA PRO A 202 9.71 -27.36 17.83
C PRO A 202 8.26 -26.98 17.52
N ALA A 203 7.32 -27.35 18.39
CA ALA A 203 5.89 -27.10 18.22
C ALA A 203 5.50 -25.65 18.59
N GLU A 204 6.13 -24.68 17.96
CA GLU A 204 5.86 -23.26 18.14
C GLU A 204 4.57 -22.87 17.44
N ALA A 205 3.66 -22.17 18.14
CA ALA A 205 2.38 -21.78 17.59
C ALA A 205 2.52 -20.88 16.34
N GLN A 206 3.49 -19.95 16.35
CA GLN A 206 3.71 -19.04 15.22
C GLN A 206 4.17 -19.78 13.97
N THR A 207 5.05 -20.79 14.13
CA THR A 207 5.54 -21.62 13.02
C THR A 207 4.39 -22.42 12.39
N VAL A 208 3.50 -22.97 13.22
CA VAL A 208 2.29 -23.68 12.74
C VAL A 208 1.35 -22.72 11.97
N LEU A 209 1.07 -21.54 12.52
CA LEU A 209 0.23 -20.54 11.88
C LEU A 209 0.83 -20.05 10.56
N ASN A 210 2.14 -19.84 10.52
CA ASN A 210 2.85 -19.44 9.31
C ASN A 210 2.76 -20.50 8.22
N ALA A 211 2.90 -21.79 8.58
CA ALA A 211 2.76 -22.89 7.63
C ALA A 211 1.35 -22.92 7.00
N VAL A 212 0.30 -22.81 7.82
CA VAL A 212 -1.10 -22.78 7.35
C VAL A 212 -1.35 -21.55 6.46
N THR A 213 -0.85 -20.39 6.87
CA THR A 213 -0.95 -19.16 6.06
C THR A 213 -0.21 -19.30 4.73
N SER A 214 0.90 -20.02 4.70
CA SER A 214 1.67 -20.30 3.49
C SER A 214 0.89 -21.17 2.51
N VAL A 215 0.12 -22.17 2.99
CA VAL A 215 -0.80 -22.97 2.16
C VAL A 215 -1.81 -22.05 1.46
N VAL A 216 -2.53 -21.26 2.24
CA VAL A 216 -3.55 -20.33 1.70
C VAL A 216 -2.94 -19.35 0.70
N THR A 217 -1.76 -18.85 1.01
CA THR A 217 -1.03 -17.92 0.12
C THR A 217 -0.62 -18.61 -1.18
N ALA A 218 -0.12 -19.84 -1.12
CA ALA A 218 0.25 -20.62 -2.31
C ALA A 218 -0.97 -20.86 -3.21
N MET A 219 -2.11 -21.22 -2.62
CA MET A 219 -3.36 -21.41 -3.36
C MET A 219 -3.85 -20.12 -4.03
N ARG A 220 -3.79 -18.98 -3.33
CA ARG A 220 -4.17 -17.68 -3.90
C ARG A 220 -3.28 -17.23 -5.06
N LYS A 221 -2.03 -17.71 -5.10
CA LYS A 221 -1.13 -17.49 -6.23
C LYS A 221 -1.38 -18.43 -7.41
N ALA A 222 -2.07 -19.54 -7.18
CA ALA A 222 -2.27 -20.62 -8.13
C ALA A 222 -3.75 -20.81 -8.53
N GLY A 223 -4.51 -19.74 -8.58
CA GLY A 223 -5.87 -19.76 -9.13
C GLY A 223 -7.01 -19.72 -8.11
N TYR A 224 -6.75 -19.78 -6.81
CA TYR A 224 -7.78 -19.86 -5.76
C TYR A 224 -7.81 -18.61 -4.85
N PRO A 225 -8.23 -17.43 -5.33
CA PRO A 225 -8.17 -16.19 -4.54
C PRO A 225 -9.03 -16.19 -3.29
N LEU A 226 -10.05 -17.04 -3.25
CA LEU A 226 -10.99 -17.16 -2.14
C LEU A 226 -10.59 -18.26 -1.15
N ALA A 227 -9.40 -18.85 -1.33
CA ALA A 227 -8.90 -19.86 -0.40
C ALA A 227 -8.82 -19.30 1.02
N GLU A 228 -9.36 -20.05 1.97
CA GLU A 228 -9.37 -19.72 3.40
C GLU A 228 -9.11 -20.96 4.27
N GLN A 229 -8.56 -20.71 5.46
CA GLN A 229 -8.49 -21.76 6.45
C GLN A 229 -9.89 -22.10 6.96
N GLY A 230 -10.29 -23.34 6.83
CA GLY A 230 -11.50 -23.88 7.43
C GLY A 230 -11.26 -24.33 8.88
N LYS A 231 -11.88 -25.45 9.26
CA LYS A 231 -11.71 -26.02 10.60
C LYS A 231 -10.30 -26.60 10.75
N ALA A 232 -9.62 -26.22 11.83
CA ALA A 232 -8.34 -26.82 12.20
C ALA A 232 -8.50 -27.54 13.55
N ARG A 233 -7.86 -28.69 13.68
CA ARG A 233 -7.79 -29.46 14.92
C ARG A 233 -6.32 -29.68 15.27
N TYR A 234 -5.93 -29.20 16.42
CA TYR A 234 -4.60 -29.40 16.97
C TYR A 234 -4.72 -30.34 18.18
N ILE A 235 -3.94 -31.43 18.18
CA ILE A 235 -3.94 -32.44 19.23
C ILE A 235 -2.57 -32.44 19.88
N ILE A 236 -2.55 -32.23 21.19
CA ILE A 236 -1.36 -32.30 22.01
C ILE A 236 -1.31 -33.70 22.61
N ASP A 237 -0.39 -34.55 22.14
CA ASP A 237 -0.15 -35.87 22.72
C ASP A 237 0.93 -35.77 23.80
N ARG A 238 0.51 -35.90 25.04
CA ARG A 238 1.41 -35.83 26.20
C ARG A 238 2.26 -37.05 26.39
N SER A 239 1.89 -38.21 25.80
CA SER A 239 2.65 -39.43 25.91
C SER A 239 3.87 -39.43 25.01
N THR A 240 3.78 -38.79 23.87
CA THR A 240 4.85 -38.70 22.87
C THR A 240 5.49 -37.30 22.80
N HIS A 241 5.01 -36.35 23.56
CA HIS A 241 5.38 -34.93 23.52
C HIS A 241 5.31 -34.34 22.10
N THR A 242 4.23 -34.66 21.37
CA THR A 242 4.03 -34.19 20.00
C THR A 242 2.75 -33.35 19.85
N LEU A 243 2.80 -32.41 18.88
CA LEU A 243 1.65 -31.67 18.39
C LEU A 243 1.26 -32.21 17.02
N GLU A 244 0.08 -32.78 16.90
CA GLU A 244 -0.52 -33.19 15.63
C GLU A 244 -1.44 -32.07 15.10
N ALA A 245 -1.40 -31.82 13.78
CA ALA A 245 -2.24 -30.84 13.15
C ALA A 245 -3.08 -31.45 12.01
N ASP A 246 -4.40 -31.30 12.06
CA ASP A 246 -5.34 -31.67 11.00
C ASP A 246 -6.09 -30.39 10.56
N VAL A 247 -5.72 -29.87 9.38
CA VAL A 247 -6.18 -28.59 8.88
C VAL A 247 -7.02 -28.78 7.62
N LEU A 248 -8.22 -28.23 7.63
CA LEU A 248 -9.09 -28.15 6.46
C LEU A 248 -8.87 -26.80 5.78
N ILE A 249 -8.64 -26.82 4.48
CA ILE A 249 -8.59 -25.63 3.65
C ILE A 249 -9.82 -25.64 2.73
N LYS A 250 -10.59 -24.58 2.75
CA LYS A 250 -11.63 -24.34 1.76
C LYS A 250 -11.02 -23.63 0.58
N THR A 251 -11.13 -24.22 -0.59
CA THR A 251 -10.40 -23.72 -1.77
C THR A 251 -11.07 -22.50 -2.39
N GLY A 252 -12.40 -22.45 -2.37
CA GLY A 252 -13.15 -21.60 -3.27
C GLY A 252 -13.07 -22.12 -4.72
N PRO A 253 -13.64 -21.40 -5.68
CA PRO A 253 -13.56 -21.72 -7.10
C PRO A 253 -12.16 -21.43 -7.67
N LEU A 254 -11.78 -22.18 -8.70
CA LEU A 254 -10.61 -21.87 -9.53
C LEU A 254 -10.98 -20.71 -10.45
N LEU A 255 -10.32 -19.58 -10.32
CA LEU A 255 -10.62 -18.36 -11.05
C LEU A 255 -9.46 -17.96 -11.99
N ARG A 256 -9.80 -17.25 -13.06
CA ARG A 256 -8.87 -16.69 -14.04
C ARG A 256 -8.97 -15.19 -14.05
N MET A 257 -7.84 -14.50 -14.25
CA MET A 257 -7.77 -13.04 -14.28
C MET A 257 -8.57 -12.49 -15.46
N GLY A 258 -9.47 -11.58 -15.20
CA GLY A 258 -10.25 -10.80 -16.16
C GLY A 258 -9.86 -9.32 -16.19
N PRO A 259 -10.67 -8.47 -16.82
CA PRO A 259 -10.46 -7.03 -16.87
C PRO A 259 -10.62 -6.38 -15.49
N VAL A 260 -10.12 -5.16 -15.34
CA VAL A 260 -10.31 -4.35 -14.14
C VAL A 260 -11.68 -3.67 -14.20
N LEU A 261 -12.52 -3.91 -13.19
CA LEU A 261 -13.78 -3.17 -12.98
C LEU A 261 -13.59 -2.14 -11.89
N ILE A 262 -13.70 -0.88 -12.26
CA ILE A 262 -13.52 0.24 -11.34
C ILE A 262 -14.84 0.49 -10.64
N LYS A 263 -14.82 0.44 -9.32
CA LYS A 263 -15.89 0.95 -8.46
C LYS A 263 -15.43 2.28 -7.91
N GLU A 264 -15.95 3.34 -8.49
CA GLU A 264 -15.72 4.67 -7.96
C GLU A 264 -16.47 4.83 -6.63
N GLU A 265 -15.77 4.65 -5.54
CA GLU A 265 -16.15 5.26 -4.28
C GLU A 265 -15.58 6.68 -4.27
N ASN A 266 -16.09 7.51 -5.17
CA ASN A 266 -15.80 8.93 -5.20
C ASN A 266 -16.46 9.61 -4.01
N VAL A 267 -15.86 9.45 -2.84
CA VAL A 267 -16.02 10.42 -1.76
C VAL A 267 -15.12 11.61 -2.14
N ARG A 268 -15.62 12.48 -3.02
CA ARG A 268 -15.10 13.84 -3.08
C ARG A 268 -15.14 14.36 -1.64
N PRO A 269 -14.05 15.00 -1.15
CA PRO A 269 -14.13 15.69 0.13
C PRO A 269 -15.32 16.64 0.03
N ALA A 270 -16.28 16.51 0.93
CA ALA A 270 -17.50 17.31 0.98
C ALA A 270 -17.23 18.82 1.16
N ASP A 271 -15.98 19.20 1.38
CA ASP A 271 -15.58 20.54 1.78
C ASP A 271 -15.38 21.53 0.63
N ASN A 272 -15.38 21.10 -0.63
CA ASN A 272 -15.36 22.02 -1.76
C ASN A 272 -15.95 21.41 -3.05
N PRO A 273 -17.28 21.44 -3.23
CA PRO A 273 -17.94 20.95 -4.44
C PRO A 273 -17.60 21.76 -5.70
N ASP A 274 -17.10 22.99 -5.56
CA ASP A 274 -16.80 23.93 -6.65
C ASP A 274 -15.30 24.02 -7.01
N ALA A 275 -14.43 23.25 -6.35
CA ALA A 275 -13.05 23.17 -6.82
C ALA A 275 -13.06 22.63 -8.26
N PRO A 276 -12.46 23.33 -9.25
CA PRO A 276 -12.35 22.81 -10.60
C PRO A 276 -11.69 21.45 -10.52
N GLY A 277 -12.49 20.38 -10.69
CA GLY A 277 -12.09 19.01 -10.48
C GLY A 277 -10.91 18.69 -11.39
N ALA A 278 -9.89 18.03 -10.84
CA ALA A 278 -9.00 17.28 -11.70
C ALA A 278 -9.86 16.25 -12.45
N PRO A 279 -9.57 15.96 -13.72
CA PRO A 279 -10.28 14.93 -14.44
C PRO A 279 -10.17 13.62 -13.68
N ALA A 280 -11.26 12.84 -13.64
CA ALA A 280 -11.24 11.48 -13.11
C ALA A 280 -10.14 10.67 -13.82
N VAL A 281 -9.57 9.70 -13.11
CA VAL A 281 -8.55 8.83 -13.72
C VAL A 281 -9.23 7.96 -14.78
N ASN A 282 -8.67 7.93 -15.98
CA ASN A 282 -9.23 7.19 -17.11
C ASN A 282 -9.13 5.67 -16.89
N GLU A 283 -10.22 4.94 -17.11
CA GLU A 283 -10.27 3.47 -17.03
C GLU A 283 -9.26 2.79 -17.95
N ASP A 284 -9.11 3.28 -19.19
CA ASP A 284 -8.11 2.76 -20.14
C ASP A 284 -6.68 2.84 -19.59
N TYR A 285 -6.38 3.91 -18.85
CA TYR A 285 -5.08 4.07 -18.21
C TYR A 285 -4.89 3.02 -17.11
N LEU A 286 -5.89 2.80 -16.26
CA LEU A 286 -5.84 1.81 -15.19
C LEU A 286 -5.74 0.39 -15.75
N ASN A 287 -6.50 0.06 -16.80
CA ASN A 287 -6.40 -1.22 -17.48
C ASN A 287 -5.01 -1.46 -18.09
N LYS A 288 -4.39 -0.44 -18.71
CA LYS A 288 -3.02 -0.54 -19.23
C LYS A 288 -1.97 -0.80 -18.16
N LEU A 289 -2.20 -0.39 -16.92
CA LEU A 289 -1.29 -0.62 -15.81
C LEU A 289 -1.36 -2.04 -15.25
N SER A 290 -2.40 -2.83 -15.55
CA SER A 290 -2.55 -4.20 -15.06
C SER A 290 -1.38 -5.09 -15.53
N PRO A 291 -0.79 -5.91 -14.62
CA PRO A 291 0.36 -6.75 -14.95
C PRO A 291 0.00 -8.10 -15.56
N TRP A 292 -1.25 -8.49 -15.54
CA TRP A 292 -1.70 -9.80 -16.01
C TRP A 292 -2.20 -9.78 -17.45
N ILE A 293 -2.29 -10.97 -18.02
CA ILE A 293 -2.97 -11.24 -19.27
C ILE A 293 -4.32 -11.87 -18.92
N GLU A 294 -5.40 -11.40 -19.55
CA GLU A 294 -6.72 -11.97 -19.33
C GLU A 294 -6.76 -13.45 -19.67
N GLY A 295 -7.43 -14.25 -18.84
CA GLY A 295 -7.54 -15.69 -18.97
C GLY A 295 -6.46 -16.50 -18.28
N GLN A 296 -5.36 -15.91 -17.82
CA GLN A 296 -4.38 -16.63 -16.97
C GLN A 296 -4.98 -16.96 -15.59
N TYR A 297 -4.48 -18.00 -14.91
CA TYR A 297 -4.91 -18.30 -13.55
C TYR A 297 -4.70 -17.10 -12.63
N TRP A 298 -5.64 -16.92 -11.71
CA TRP A 298 -5.55 -15.88 -10.68
C TRP A 298 -4.23 -15.97 -9.92
N ASN A 299 -3.62 -14.82 -9.68
CA ASN A 299 -2.36 -14.74 -8.94
C ASN A 299 -2.31 -13.47 -8.09
N ASP A 300 -2.33 -13.65 -6.77
CA ASP A 300 -2.28 -12.53 -5.82
C ASP A 300 -0.99 -11.70 -5.89
N ASP A 301 0.13 -12.26 -6.37
CA ASP A 301 1.36 -11.49 -6.54
C ASP A 301 1.21 -10.44 -7.64
N LEU A 302 0.43 -10.74 -8.69
CA LEU A 302 0.11 -9.76 -9.72
C LEU A 302 -0.78 -8.64 -9.20
N LEU A 303 -1.71 -8.94 -8.29
CA LEU A 303 -2.49 -7.90 -7.61
C LEU A 303 -1.62 -7.02 -6.73
N LYS A 304 -0.65 -7.60 -6.00
CA LYS A 304 0.31 -6.83 -5.21
C LYS A 304 1.17 -5.93 -6.10
N GLU A 305 1.66 -6.47 -7.23
CA GLU A 305 2.41 -5.69 -8.22
C GLU A 305 1.57 -4.53 -8.77
N TYR A 306 0.32 -4.80 -9.11
CA TYR A 306 -0.60 -3.77 -9.59
C TYR A 306 -0.87 -2.70 -8.53
N ARG A 307 -1.12 -3.11 -7.29
CA ARG A 307 -1.27 -2.18 -6.15
C ARG A 307 -0.05 -1.28 -6.00
N THR A 308 1.15 -1.85 -6.02
CA THR A 308 2.40 -1.09 -5.94
C THR A 308 2.51 -0.10 -7.11
N THR A 309 2.19 -0.55 -8.33
CA THR A 309 2.20 0.31 -9.51
C THR A 309 1.22 1.48 -9.35
N LEU A 310 0.00 1.24 -8.88
CA LEU A 310 -0.99 2.28 -8.62
C LEU A 310 -0.55 3.24 -7.50
N GLN A 311 0.05 2.74 -6.43
CA GLN A 311 0.61 3.56 -5.34
C GLN A 311 1.74 4.46 -5.84
N GLU A 312 2.63 3.95 -6.70
CA GLU A 312 3.72 4.71 -7.30
C GLU A 312 3.23 5.87 -8.17
N THR A 313 2.01 5.82 -8.70
CA THR A 313 1.41 6.95 -9.43
C THR A 313 1.13 8.17 -8.54
N GLY A 314 0.93 7.95 -7.24
CA GLY A 314 0.51 8.99 -6.29
C GLY A 314 -0.89 9.57 -6.54
N LEU A 315 -1.72 8.90 -7.35
CA LEU A 315 -3.08 9.33 -7.70
C LEU A 315 -4.11 8.92 -6.65
N PHE A 316 -3.81 7.90 -5.85
CA PHE A 316 -4.77 7.30 -4.93
C PHE A 316 -4.27 7.33 -3.49
N SER A 317 -5.16 7.66 -2.56
CA SER A 317 -4.93 7.61 -1.11
C SER A 317 -5.29 6.26 -0.50
N ALA A 318 -6.20 5.52 -1.12
CA ALA A 318 -6.55 4.16 -0.74
C ALA A 318 -6.84 3.32 -1.97
N ILE A 319 -6.45 2.04 -1.93
CA ILE A 319 -6.60 1.08 -3.02
C ILE A 319 -7.03 -0.26 -2.40
N ASP A 320 -8.23 -0.74 -2.76
CA ASP A 320 -8.72 -2.07 -2.45
C ASP A 320 -8.97 -2.86 -3.73
N MET A 321 -8.56 -4.11 -3.76
CA MET A 321 -8.70 -5.00 -4.90
C MET A 321 -9.08 -6.39 -4.45
N LYS A 322 -10.08 -6.95 -5.13
CA LYS A 322 -10.58 -8.30 -4.89
C LYS A 322 -11.24 -8.88 -6.13
N PRO A 323 -11.46 -10.21 -6.21
CA PRO A 323 -12.28 -10.78 -7.24
C PRO A 323 -13.66 -10.09 -7.26
N ALA A 324 -14.14 -9.70 -8.42
CA ALA A 324 -15.44 -9.07 -8.54
C ALA A 324 -16.55 -10.09 -8.37
N ARG A 325 -17.50 -9.81 -7.47
CA ARG A 325 -18.78 -10.48 -7.46
C ARG A 325 -19.70 -9.74 -8.43
N LEU A 326 -20.13 -10.40 -9.47
CA LEU A 326 -21.00 -9.82 -10.49
C LEU A 326 -22.46 -9.84 -10.01
N SER A 327 -23.18 -8.73 -10.20
CA SER A 327 -24.64 -8.74 -10.15
C SER A 327 -25.21 -9.40 -11.40
N PRO A 328 -26.47 -9.87 -11.40
CA PRO A 328 -27.10 -10.44 -12.60
C PRO A 328 -27.06 -9.51 -13.80
N GLU A 329 -27.21 -8.21 -13.59
CA GLU A 329 -27.11 -7.20 -14.67
C GLU A 329 -25.68 -7.07 -15.21
N GLN A 330 -24.69 -7.04 -14.32
CA GLN A 330 -23.27 -7.03 -14.71
C GLN A 330 -22.86 -8.31 -15.41
N ALA A 331 -23.39 -9.45 -14.96
CA ALA A 331 -23.16 -10.73 -15.62
C ALA A 331 -23.76 -10.76 -17.04
N LYS A 332 -24.97 -10.23 -17.25
CA LYS A 332 -25.56 -10.06 -18.59
C LYS A 332 -24.70 -9.16 -19.48
N ALA A 333 -24.25 -8.03 -18.96
CA ALA A 333 -23.34 -7.14 -19.67
C ALA A 333 -21.98 -7.82 -20.00
N ALA A 334 -21.55 -8.76 -19.18
CA ALA A 334 -20.37 -9.59 -19.37
C ALA A 334 -20.64 -10.87 -20.19
N GLY A 335 -21.76 -10.95 -20.91
CA GLY A 335 -22.06 -12.01 -21.88
C GLY A 335 -22.85 -13.19 -21.34
N TRP A 336 -23.34 -13.17 -20.09
CA TRP A 336 -24.23 -14.22 -19.58
C TRP A 336 -25.64 -14.07 -20.18
N THR A 337 -26.24 -15.19 -20.58
CA THR A 337 -27.62 -15.22 -21.04
C THR A 337 -28.58 -15.44 -19.85
N ASP A 338 -29.85 -15.08 -20.03
CA ASP A 338 -30.88 -15.32 -18.98
C ASP A 338 -30.99 -16.82 -18.67
N ARG A 339 -30.78 -17.68 -19.64
CA ARG A 339 -30.76 -19.12 -19.45
C ARG A 339 -29.57 -19.57 -18.58
N SER A 340 -28.36 -19.08 -18.86
CA SER A 340 -27.18 -19.43 -18.06
C SER A 340 -27.24 -18.85 -16.66
N LEU A 341 -27.87 -17.69 -16.46
CA LEU A 341 -28.15 -17.12 -15.14
C LEU A 341 -29.17 -17.95 -14.36
N ALA A 342 -30.23 -18.42 -15.02
CA ALA A 342 -31.24 -19.30 -14.42
C ALA A 342 -30.64 -20.66 -14.03
N GLU A 343 -29.80 -21.25 -14.86
CA GLU A 343 -29.06 -22.50 -14.58
C GLU A 343 -28.08 -22.31 -13.41
N ALA A 344 -27.49 -21.11 -13.24
CA ALA A 344 -26.67 -20.74 -12.09
C ALA A 344 -27.48 -20.36 -10.83
N GLY A 345 -28.83 -20.49 -10.85
CA GLY A 345 -29.70 -20.26 -9.70
C GLY A 345 -30.23 -18.83 -9.55
N PHE A 346 -29.98 -17.95 -10.51
CA PHE A 346 -30.56 -16.61 -10.57
C PHE A 346 -31.88 -16.63 -11.37
N SER A 347 -32.94 -17.21 -10.82
CA SER A 347 -34.28 -17.03 -11.38
C SER A 347 -34.72 -15.57 -11.14
N GLU A 348 -35.37 -14.98 -12.15
CA GLU A 348 -35.87 -13.62 -12.11
C GLU A 348 -36.52 -13.28 -10.77
N LEU A 349 -35.93 -12.34 -10.03
CA LEU A 349 -36.68 -11.57 -9.05
C LEU A 349 -37.70 -10.76 -9.85
N PRO A 350 -39.01 -10.85 -9.55
CA PRO A 350 -40.00 -10.01 -10.21
C PRO A 350 -39.60 -8.55 -9.98
N LEU A 351 -39.47 -7.81 -11.08
CA LEU A 351 -39.38 -6.36 -11.04
C LEU A 351 -40.66 -5.86 -10.38
N GLY A 352 -40.60 -5.66 -9.08
CA GLY A 352 -41.66 -5.06 -8.29
C GLY A 352 -41.78 -3.60 -8.69
N ASP A 353 -42.83 -3.32 -9.42
CA ASP A 353 -43.35 -1.99 -9.63
C ASP A 353 -43.57 -1.33 -8.25
N SER A 354 -42.85 -0.27 -7.99
CA SER A 354 -42.92 0.45 -6.72
C SER A 354 -44.16 1.36 -6.68
N SER A 355 -45.31 0.77 -6.47
CA SER A 355 -46.48 1.50 -5.97
C SER A 355 -47.46 0.47 -5.42
N ASP A 356 -47.36 0.17 -4.12
CA ASP A 356 -48.43 -0.13 -3.17
C ASP A 356 -47.84 -0.93 -1.99
N ALA A 357 -47.61 -0.23 -0.91
CA ALA A 357 -47.32 -0.85 0.38
C ALA A 357 -48.64 -1.19 1.08
N PRO A 358 -48.94 -2.47 1.39
CA PRO A 358 -49.91 -2.78 2.40
C PRO A 358 -49.24 -3.07 3.75
N SER A 359 -49.88 -2.51 4.75
CA SER A 359 -49.74 -2.64 6.20
C SER A 359 -49.53 -4.06 6.71
N PRO A 360 -48.79 -4.26 7.80
CA PRO A 360 -48.49 -5.59 8.32
C PRO A 360 -49.69 -6.25 9.03
N ALA A 361 -49.99 -7.50 8.67
CA ALA A 361 -50.92 -8.39 9.38
C ALA A 361 -50.17 -9.29 10.38
N PRO A 362 -50.86 -9.74 11.46
CA PRO A 362 -50.24 -10.42 12.61
C PRO A 362 -49.87 -11.88 12.33
N PRO A 363 -49.04 -12.51 13.18
CA PRO A 363 -48.44 -13.81 12.93
C PRO A 363 -49.42 -14.96 13.07
N ALA A 364 -49.41 -15.89 12.10
CA ALA A 364 -50.10 -17.16 12.15
C ALA A 364 -49.10 -18.31 12.38
N ASP A 365 -49.54 -19.30 13.18
CA ASP A 365 -48.82 -20.48 13.62
C ASP A 365 -48.28 -21.38 12.48
N PRO A 366 -47.21 -22.18 12.70
CA PRO A 366 -46.58 -22.99 11.69
C PRO A 366 -47.33 -24.31 11.45
N PRO A 367 -47.55 -24.74 10.21
CA PRO A 367 -47.97 -26.11 9.94
C PRO A 367 -46.78 -27.07 9.89
N ALA A 368 -46.98 -28.23 10.51
CA ALA A 368 -46.04 -29.33 10.56
C ALA A 368 -45.87 -30.04 9.23
N GLY A 369 -44.59 -30.44 8.95
CA GLY A 369 -44.28 -31.66 8.21
C GLY A 369 -44.41 -31.58 6.68
N GLY A 370 -43.33 -31.19 6.03
CA GLY A 370 -43.09 -31.44 4.60
C GLY A 370 -41.59 -31.60 4.34
N THR A 371 -41.14 -32.87 4.21
CA THR A 371 -39.78 -33.20 3.75
C THR A 371 -39.63 -32.86 2.27
N GLY A 372 -39.50 -31.58 1.97
CA GLY A 372 -39.06 -31.10 0.67
C GLY A 372 -37.55 -31.00 0.69
N LYS A 373 -36.87 -31.87 -0.06
CA LYS A 373 -35.47 -31.66 -0.44
C LYS A 373 -35.37 -30.28 -1.07
N LYS A 374 -34.88 -29.28 -0.32
CA LYS A 374 -34.39 -28.05 -0.91
C LYS A 374 -33.23 -28.43 -1.82
N ALA A 375 -33.38 -28.18 -3.12
CA ALA A 375 -32.29 -28.21 -4.07
C ALA A 375 -31.23 -27.25 -3.53
N ALA A 376 -30.08 -27.80 -3.18
CA ALA A 376 -28.89 -27.03 -2.83
C ALA A 376 -28.35 -26.41 -4.12
N GLY A 377 -28.77 -25.21 -4.45
CA GLY A 377 -28.32 -24.59 -5.68
C GLY A 377 -28.92 -23.23 -5.95
N SER A 378 -28.77 -22.22 -5.08
CA SER A 378 -29.27 -20.92 -5.52
C SER A 378 -28.61 -19.67 -4.92
N ASP A 379 -27.56 -19.80 -4.15
CA ASP A 379 -26.89 -18.62 -3.59
C ASP A 379 -25.41 -18.52 -3.93
N MET A 380 -24.95 -19.20 -5.00
CA MET A 380 -23.56 -19.05 -5.40
C MET A 380 -23.34 -17.73 -6.14
N PRO A 381 -22.45 -16.87 -5.62
CA PRO A 381 -22.14 -15.62 -6.30
C PRO A 381 -21.50 -15.89 -7.66
N ILE A 382 -21.89 -15.12 -8.68
CA ILE A 382 -21.25 -15.16 -10.01
C ILE A 382 -19.90 -14.48 -9.90
N TRP A 383 -18.83 -15.28 -10.01
CA TRP A 383 -17.46 -14.79 -10.00
C TRP A 383 -16.83 -14.70 -11.40
N MET A 384 -17.42 -15.35 -12.39
CA MET A 384 -16.87 -15.48 -13.74
C MET A 384 -17.77 -14.82 -14.76
N THR A 385 -17.18 -14.25 -15.79
CA THR A 385 -17.84 -13.84 -17.03
C THR A 385 -18.15 -15.07 -17.90
N SER A 386 -18.92 -14.91 -18.97
CA SER A 386 -19.25 -16.01 -19.90
C SER A 386 -18.02 -16.61 -20.59
N ASP A 387 -16.91 -15.89 -20.65
CA ASP A 387 -15.63 -16.34 -21.18
C ASP A 387 -14.73 -17.04 -20.15
N GLY A 388 -15.25 -17.30 -18.93
CA GLY A 388 -14.55 -17.98 -17.85
C GLY A 388 -13.51 -17.14 -17.12
N THR A 389 -13.45 -15.82 -17.34
CA THR A 389 -12.57 -14.92 -16.61
C THR A 389 -13.29 -14.26 -15.44
N THR A 390 -12.54 -13.86 -14.41
CA THR A 390 -13.05 -13.15 -13.25
C THR A 390 -12.52 -11.73 -13.25
N PRO A 391 -13.40 -10.73 -13.39
CA PRO A 391 -12.96 -9.34 -13.30
C PRO A 391 -12.36 -9.01 -11.94
N VAL A 392 -11.39 -8.11 -11.94
CA VAL A 392 -10.80 -7.57 -10.71
C VAL A 392 -11.55 -6.30 -10.30
N SER A 393 -12.29 -6.35 -9.20
CA SER A 393 -12.92 -5.15 -8.64
C SER A 393 -11.84 -4.27 -8.01
N LEU A 394 -11.68 -3.07 -8.57
CA LEU A 394 -10.79 -2.04 -8.07
C LEU A 394 -11.62 -0.93 -7.43
N THR A 395 -11.48 -0.76 -6.12
CA THR A 395 -12.05 0.38 -5.38
C THR A 395 -10.92 1.32 -5.01
N VAL A 396 -11.00 2.56 -5.48
CA VAL A 396 -9.96 3.58 -5.25
C VAL A 396 -10.56 4.83 -4.62
N ARG A 397 -9.75 5.47 -3.79
CA ARG A 397 -10.03 6.82 -3.29
C ARG A 397 -8.94 7.74 -3.83
N ASP A 398 -9.34 8.78 -4.53
CA ASP A 398 -8.40 9.74 -5.12
C ASP A 398 -7.59 10.48 -4.05
N ALA A 399 -6.32 10.71 -4.36
CA ALA A 399 -5.47 11.64 -3.63
C ALA A 399 -5.62 13.06 -4.22
N PRO A 400 -5.33 14.12 -3.44
CA PRO A 400 -5.29 15.47 -3.99
C PRO A 400 -4.31 15.54 -5.17
N PRO A 401 -4.79 15.90 -6.39
CA PRO A 401 -3.94 15.83 -7.58
C PRO A 401 -2.91 16.95 -7.65
N ARG A 402 -3.10 18.02 -6.88
CA ARG A 402 -2.25 19.21 -6.90
C ARG A 402 -1.52 19.38 -5.59
N THR A 403 -0.23 19.74 -5.67
CA THR A 403 0.59 20.07 -4.51
C THR A 403 1.29 21.38 -4.77
N VAL A 404 1.27 22.28 -3.79
CA VAL A 404 2.07 23.50 -3.77
C VAL A 404 3.03 23.39 -2.59
N SER A 405 4.29 23.70 -2.82
CA SER A 405 5.30 23.72 -1.76
C SER A 405 6.18 24.96 -1.89
N GLY A 406 6.65 25.45 -0.74
CA GLY A 406 7.57 26.57 -0.64
C GLY A 406 8.66 26.25 0.38
N GLY A 407 9.85 26.80 0.17
CA GLY A 407 10.96 26.61 1.09
C GLY A 407 11.94 27.78 1.06
N LEU A 408 12.63 27.97 2.17
CA LEU A 408 13.76 28.89 2.28
C LEU A 408 15.03 28.06 2.33
N GLN A 409 16.09 28.55 1.69
CA GLN A 409 17.40 27.91 1.71
C GLN A 409 18.49 28.96 1.89
N TYR A 410 19.59 28.54 2.50
CA TYR A 410 20.82 29.31 2.56
C TYR A 410 21.99 28.43 2.15
N SER A 411 22.82 28.94 1.27
CA SER A 411 24.06 28.28 0.85
C SER A 411 25.19 29.31 0.89
N THR A 412 26.38 28.87 1.24
CA THR A 412 27.58 29.72 1.22
C THR A 412 27.96 30.18 -0.18
N ASP A 413 27.55 29.42 -1.21
CA ASP A 413 27.92 29.70 -2.62
C ASP A 413 26.90 30.60 -3.31
N THR A 414 25.60 30.48 -2.95
CA THR A 414 24.51 31.18 -3.67
C THR A 414 23.69 32.10 -2.77
N GLY A 415 24.12 32.30 -1.52
CA GLY A 415 23.44 33.17 -0.57
C GLY A 415 22.07 32.67 -0.09
N PHE A 416 21.21 33.59 0.27
CA PHE A 416 19.81 33.30 0.60
C PHE A 416 19.00 33.01 -0.64
N GLY A 417 18.11 32.01 -0.53
CA GLY A 417 17.22 31.64 -1.62
C GLY A 417 15.84 31.23 -1.14
N VAL A 418 14.89 31.32 -2.06
CA VAL A 418 13.53 30.82 -1.92
C VAL A 418 13.23 29.83 -3.04
N ARG A 419 12.44 28.81 -2.73
CA ARG A 419 12.00 27.83 -3.72
C ARG A 419 10.49 27.70 -3.65
N GLY A 420 9.84 27.87 -4.80
CA GLY A 420 8.44 27.51 -5.00
C GLY A 420 8.34 26.28 -5.90
N ALA A 421 7.38 25.39 -5.62
CA ALA A 421 7.06 24.31 -6.52
C ALA A 421 5.55 24.09 -6.58
N TRP A 422 5.08 23.80 -7.78
CA TRP A 422 3.72 23.38 -8.07
C TRP A 422 3.76 22.08 -8.86
N GLU A 423 2.90 21.14 -8.49
CA GLU A 423 2.79 19.83 -9.13
C GLU A 423 1.34 19.48 -9.37
N ASN A 424 1.03 18.92 -10.54
CA ASN A 424 -0.22 18.27 -10.84
C ASN A 424 0.08 16.85 -11.33
N ARG A 425 -0.52 15.83 -10.68
CA ARG A 425 -0.26 14.41 -10.95
C ARG A 425 -1.26 13.78 -11.91
N ASN A 426 -2.31 14.49 -12.29
CA ASN A 426 -3.33 14.00 -13.21
C ASN A 426 -3.86 15.15 -14.07
N LEU A 427 -3.07 15.58 -15.05
CA LEU A 427 -3.37 16.80 -15.81
C LEU A 427 -4.55 16.61 -16.77
N PHE A 428 -4.64 15.42 -17.42
CA PHE A 428 -5.65 15.09 -18.45
C PHE A 428 -6.41 13.79 -18.16
N GLY A 429 -6.24 13.17 -16.98
CA GLY A 429 -6.90 11.92 -16.60
C GLY A 429 -6.10 10.64 -16.83
N GLY A 430 -5.00 10.70 -17.56
CA GLY A 430 -4.12 9.56 -17.84
C GLY A 430 -2.90 9.47 -16.95
N GLY A 431 -2.94 10.09 -15.76
CA GLY A 431 -1.80 10.13 -14.82
C GLY A 431 -0.65 11.00 -15.30
N GLU A 432 -0.93 11.96 -16.20
CA GLU A 432 0.08 12.90 -16.67
C GLU A 432 0.50 13.83 -15.53
N GLN A 433 1.79 13.86 -15.26
CA GLN A 433 2.40 14.66 -14.22
C GLN A 433 3.06 15.89 -14.82
N LEU A 434 2.74 17.06 -14.28
CA LEU A 434 3.43 18.30 -14.58
C LEU A 434 3.92 18.91 -13.26
N ARG A 435 5.23 19.10 -13.16
CA ARG A 435 5.85 19.76 -12.03
C ARG A 435 6.57 21.00 -12.52
N VAL A 436 6.34 22.11 -11.86
CA VAL A 436 7.03 23.38 -12.10
C VAL A 436 7.72 23.80 -10.81
N THR A 437 9.01 24.09 -10.88
CA THR A 437 9.82 24.54 -9.72
C THR A 437 10.55 25.83 -10.08
N ALA A 438 10.56 26.77 -9.17
CA ALA A 438 11.22 28.07 -9.32
C ALA A 438 12.14 28.31 -8.09
N PRO A 439 13.36 27.79 -8.09
CA PRO A 439 14.38 28.22 -7.15
C PRO A 439 14.95 29.57 -7.56
N ILE A 440 15.03 30.50 -6.61
CA ILE A 440 15.54 31.85 -6.76
C ILE A 440 16.51 32.11 -5.61
N SER A 441 17.75 32.43 -5.93
CA SER A 441 18.77 32.86 -4.94
C SER A 441 19.38 34.20 -5.37
N GLU A 442 20.33 34.70 -4.61
CA GLU A 442 21.00 35.96 -4.90
C GLU A 442 21.70 35.93 -6.27
N ASP A 443 22.38 34.81 -6.57
CA ASP A 443 23.21 34.66 -7.74
C ASP A 443 22.56 33.81 -8.87
N SER A 444 21.48 33.09 -8.56
CA SER A 444 20.85 32.17 -9.53
C SER A 444 19.33 32.25 -9.46
N GLN A 445 18.70 32.35 -10.62
CA GLN A 445 17.26 32.31 -10.82
C GLN A 445 16.97 31.26 -11.88
N SER A 446 16.14 30.28 -11.55
CA SER A 446 15.76 29.29 -12.54
C SER A 446 14.27 28.94 -12.48
N LEU A 447 13.74 28.48 -13.59
CA LEU A 447 12.42 27.94 -13.73
C LEU A 447 12.55 26.58 -14.42
N ASN A 448 12.09 25.53 -13.75
CA ASN A 448 12.14 24.17 -14.29
C ASN A 448 10.72 23.64 -14.41
N ALA A 449 10.37 23.10 -15.57
CA ALA A 449 9.12 22.40 -15.80
C ALA A 449 9.44 20.97 -16.28
N SER A 450 8.87 19.97 -15.64
CA SER A 450 8.98 18.57 -16.03
C SER A 450 7.60 17.99 -16.28
N PHE A 451 7.46 17.31 -17.40
CA PHE A 451 6.26 16.60 -17.83
C PHE A 451 6.53 15.12 -17.96
N ARG A 452 5.63 14.29 -17.48
CA ARG A 452 5.69 12.83 -17.59
C ARG A 452 4.32 12.26 -17.90
N LYS A 453 4.19 11.54 -19.01
CA LYS A 453 3.00 10.75 -19.35
C LYS A 453 3.34 9.26 -19.22
N PRO A 454 2.92 8.59 -18.14
CA PRO A 454 3.16 7.16 -17.95
C PRO A 454 2.32 6.33 -18.93
N ALA A 455 2.68 5.04 -19.07
CA ALA A 455 1.98 4.08 -19.94
C ALA A 455 1.77 4.58 -21.38
N PHE A 456 2.73 5.36 -21.91
CA PHE A 456 2.69 5.88 -23.27
C PHE A 456 2.93 4.77 -24.30
N GLY A 457 1.87 4.37 -25.01
CA GLY A 457 1.87 3.25 -25.93
C GLY A 457 1.82 1.90 -25.21
N ILE A 458 2.79 1.60 -24.38
CA ILE A 458 2.87 0.37 -23.58
C ILE A 458 3.04 0.69 -22.09
N ARG A 459 2.67 -0.25 -21.21
CA ARG A 459 2.64 -0.11 -19.76
C ARG A 459 3.92 0.48 -19.14
N ASP A 460 5.07 -0.04 -19.54
CA ASP A 460 6.37 0.26 -18.92
C ASP A 460 7.15 1.35 -19.63
N GLN A 461 6.48 2.16 -20.46
CA GLN A 461 7.06 3.27 -21.18
C GLN A 461 6.40 4.59 -20.78
N ALA A 462 7.20 5.65 -20.66
CA ALA A 462 6.71 6.99 -20.40
C ALA A 462 7.24 7.95 -21.47
N LEU A 463 6.39 8.89 -21.89
CA LEU A 463 6.81 10.09 -22.57
C LEU A 463 7.24 11.10 -21.51
N VAL A 464 8.45 11.65 -21.66
CA VAL A 464 9.03 12.63 -20.74
C VAL A 464 9.38 13.90 -21.48
N GLY A 465 9.19 15.03 -20.82
CA GLY A 465 9.55 16.35 -21.34
C GLY A 465 10.11 17.21 -20.21
N GLU A 466 11.11 18.01 -20.51
CA GLU A 466 11.73 18.94 -19.57
C GLU A 466 11.96 20.28 -20.26
N ALA A 467 11.70 21.34 -19.55
CA ALA A 467 12.03 22.70 -19.97
C ALA A 467 12.66 23.42 -18.79
N TRP A 468 13.77 24.08 -19.00
CA TRP A 468 14.36 24.93 -17.98
C TRP A 468 14.89 26.23 -18.54
N ALA A 469 14.76 27.28 -17.75
CA ALA A 469 15.34 28.58 -17.99
C ALA A 469 16.21 28.93 -16.79
N ILE A 470 17.40 29.42 -17.02
CA ILE A 470 18.34 29.84 -15.98
C ILE A 470 18.91 31.21 -16.30
N ASN A 471 19.06 32.01 -15.27
CA ASN A 471 19.86 33.22 -15.27
C ASN A 471 20.77 33.17 -14.02
N GLU A 472 22.04 33.06 -14.22
CA GLU A 472 23.02 32.83 -13.15
C GLU A 472 24.21 33.79 -13.34
N THR A 473 24.63 34.38 -12.24
CA THR A 473 25.81 35.25 -12.17
C THR A 473 26.73 34.70 -11.10
N THR A 474 27.90 34.23 -11.50
CA THR A 474 28.93 33.73 -10.59
C THR A 474 30.21 34.59 -10.74
N ASP A 475 31.15 34.40 -9.86
CA ASP A 475 32.46 35.08 -9.97
C ASP A 475 33.22 34.75 -11.29
N ALA A 476 32.90 33.60 -11.89
CA ALA A 476 33.57 33.11 -13.09
C ALA A 476 32.85 33.48 -14.39
N TYR A 477 31.51 33.54 -14.37
CA TYR A 477 30.68 33.78 -15.56
C TYR A 477 29.26 34.29 -15.25
N ASP A 478 28.67 34.97 -16.23
CA ASP A 478 27.24 35.25 -16.30
C ASP A 478 26.61 34.35 -17.38
N GLN A 479 25.60 33.60 -17.05
CA GLN A 479 24.89 32.73 -17.99
C GLN A 479 23.39 33.05 -18.01
N SER A 480 22.83 33.05 -19.22
CA SER A 480 21.38 33.01 -19.41
C SER A 480 21.08 31.96 -20.48
N ALA A 481 20.28 30.96 -20.13
CA ALA A 481 19.99 29.86 -21.05
C ALA A 481 18.55 29.38 -20.94
N LEU A 482 18.05 28.82 -22.03
CA LEU A 482 16.77 28.16 -22.16
C LEU A 482 17.00 26.81 -22.82
N SER A 483 16.51 25.74 -22.19
CA SER A 483 16.61 24.38 -22.70
C SER A 483 15.28 23.68 -22.74
N PHE A 484 15.09 22.82 -23.74
CA PHE A 484 13.99 21.90 -23.87
C PHE A 484 14.52 20.52 -24.19
N ALA A 485 13.99 19.51 -23.53
CA ALA A 485 14.28 18.11 -23.84
C ALA A 485 12.98 17.32 -23.86
N ALA A 486 12.84 16.39 -24.80
CA ALA A 486 11.70 15.46 -24.83
C ALA A 486 12.15 14.10 -25.34
N GLY A 487 11.51 13.04 -24.88
CA GLY A 487 11.86 11.70 -25.29
C GLY A 487 11.08 10.62 -24.59
N LEU A 488 11.58 9.41 -24.69
CA LEU A 488 10.95 8.21 -24.12
C LEU A 488 11.85 7.62 -23.02
N GLU A 489 11.21 7.13 -21.99
CA GLU A 489 11.82 6.35 -20.93
C GLU A 489 11.12 4.99 -20.84
N ARG A 490 11.87 3.91 -20.76
CA ARG A 490 11.33 2.55 -20.70
C ARG A 490 11.98 1.73 -19.59
N ARG A 491 11.15 1.02 -18.83
CA ARG A 491 11.56 0.00 -17.88
C ARG A 491 11.39 -1.39 -18.50
N PHE A 492 12.40 -2.26 -18.35
CA PHE A 492 12.34 -3.63 -18.84
C PHE A 492 12.02 -4.59 -17.71
N ARG A 493 11.07 -5.51 -17.90
CA ARG A 493 10.56 -6.37 -16.81
C ARG A 493 10.85 -7.85 -16.97
N LYS A 494 10.97 -8.39 -18.18
CA LYS A 494 11.20 -9.81 -18.42
C LYS A 494 12.68 -10.17 -18.23
N ASP A 495 13.36 -10.44 -19.30
CA ASP A 495 14.76 -10.91 -19.29
C ASP A 495 15.77 -9.87 -18.78
N TRP A 496 15.40 -8.61 -18.87
CA TRP A 496 16.20 -7.45 -18.49
C TRP A 496 15.64 -6.78 -17.22
N ARG A 497 15.16 -7.57 -16.28
CA ARG A 497 14.72 -7.03 -14.99
C ARG A 497 15.77 -6.09 -14.41
N ASN A 498 15.35 -4.97 -13.82
CA ASN A 498 16.22 -3.96 -13.23
C ASN A 498 16.97 -3.07 -14.23
N TRP A 499 16.60 -3.09 -15.51
CA TRP A 499 17.12 -2.16 -16.49
C TRP A 499 16.10 -1.07 -16.83
N TRP A 500 16.62 0.14 -17.00
CA TRP A 500 15.90 1.30 -17.53
C TRP A 500 16.73 1.88 -18.66
N ALA A 501 16.06 2.37 -19.69
CA ALA A 501 16.69 3.12 -20.75
C ALA A 501 15.88 4.37 -21.05
N SER A 502 16.55 5.47 -21.39
CA SER A 502 15.91 6.67 -21.91
C SER A 502 16.65 7.19 -23.13
N ALA A 503 15.89 7.74 -24.07
CA ALA A 503 16.40 8.42 -25.25
C ALA A 503 15.63 9.73 -25.40
N ARG A 504 16.34 10.84 -25.48
CA ARG A 504 15.75 12.18 -25.55
C ARG A 504 16.39 12.98 -26.69
N VAL A 505 15.72 14.03 -27.12
CA VAL A 505 16.27 15.09 -27.96
C VAL A 505 16.25 16.35 -27.11
N SER A 506 17.37 17.07 -27.06
CA SER A 506 17.49 18.32 -26.32
C SER A 506 17.92 19.46 -27.21
N VAL A 507 17.38 20.62 -26.97
CA VAL A 507 17.77 21.88 -27.62
C VAL A 507 18.04 22.91 -26.54
N GLU A 508 19.19 23.53 -26.56
CA GLU A 508 19.56 24.58 -25.62
C GLU A 508 20.06 25.81 -26.40
N ALA A 509 19.63 26.97 -25.97
CA ALA A 509 20.13 28.23 -26.49
C ALA A 509 20.40 29.21 -25.34
N GLY A 510 21.52 29.86 -25.38
CA GLY A 510 21.90 30.74 -24.30
C GLY A 510 22.99 31.76 -24.66
N SER A 511 23.32 32.59 -23.69
CA SER A 511 24.47 33.47 -23.71
C SER A 511 25.32 33.24 -22.47
N LEU A 512 26.62 33.16 -22.67
CA LEU A 512 27.62 33.05 -21.62
C LEU A 512 28.59 34.23 -21.75
N LYS A 513 28.83 34.91 -20.65
CA LYS A 513 29.86 35.98 -20.57
C LYS A 513 30.87 35.55 -19.52
N ASP A 514 32.11 35.39 -19.92
CA ASP A 514 33.25 35.13 -19.05
C ASP A 514 34.25 36.28 -19.04
N ASN A 515 35.14 36.28 -18.06
CA ASN A 515 36.16 37.34 -17.90
C ASN A 515 37.26 37.31 -18.97
N TYR A 516 37.38 36.21 -19.75
CA TYR A 516 38.46 36.01 -20.71
C TYR A 516 38.04 36.29 -22.16
N ARG A 517 36.83 35.88 -22.55
CA ARG A 517 36.35 35.86 -23.92
C ARG A 517 35.15 36.76 -24.21
N GLY A 518 34.65 37.43 -23.16
CA GLY A 518 33.47 38.28 -23.26
C GLY A 518 32.16 37.52 -23.48
N ARG A 519 31.12 38.19 -23.97
CA ARG A 519 29.79 37.60 -24.17
C ARG A 519 29.72 36.82 -25.48
N ARG A 520 29.28 35.55 -25.38
CA ARG A 520 29.06 34.65 -26.52
C ARG A 520 27.64 34.07 -26.45
N THR A 521 27.04 33.91 -27.59
CA THR A 521 25.79 33.17 -27.73
C THR A 521 26.06 31.79 -28.30
N TYR A 522 25.32 30.81 -27.85
CA TYR A 522 25.41 29.44 -28.32
C TYR A 522 24.05 28.81 -28.54
N SER A 523 23.98 27.81 -29.38
CA SER A 523 22.85 26.90 -29.53
C SER A 523 23.37 25.49 -29.65
N LEU A 524 22.84 24.59 -28.87
CA LEU A 524 23.23 23.19 -28.79
C LEU A 524 22.04 22.31 -29.16
N LEU A 525 22.30 21.27 -29.92
CA LEU A 525 21.39 20.17 -30.16
C LEU A 525 22.05 18.92 -29.61
N GLY A 526 21.40 18.21 -28.74
CA GLY A 526 21.92 17.00 -28.09
C GLY A 526 20.94 15.83 -28.19
N PHE A 527 21.51 14.64 -28.07
CA PHE A 527 20.75 13.39 -28.04
C PHE A 527 21.07 12.62 -26.75
N PRO A 528 20.57 13.05 -25.57
CA PRO A 528 20.83 12.37 -24.30
C PRO A 528 20.32 10.96 -24.33
N LEU A 529 21.21 10.00 -24.13
CA LEU A 529 20.91 8.58 -23.97
C LEU A 529 21.33 8.16 -22.56
N SER A 530 20.46 7.48 -21.85
CA SER A 530 20.77 6.97 -20.52
C SER A 530 20.34 5.53 -20.39
N VAL A 531 21.21 4.71 -19.80
CA VAL A 531 20.90 3.31 -19.44
C VAL A 531 21.28 3.11 -17.99
N ARG A 532 20.34 2.59 -17.20
CA ARG A 532 20.55 2.31 -15.78
C ARG A 532 20.22 0.85 -15.47
N ARG A 533 21.10 0.22 -14.72
CA ARG A 533 20.84 -1.07 -14.06
C ARG A 533 20.83 -0.87 -12.55
N ASP A 534 19.80 -1.35 -11.89
CA ASP A 534 19.66 -1.23 -10.45
C ASP A 534 19.25 -2.58 -9.86
N THR A 535 20.14 -3.19 -9.10
CA THR A 535 19.92 -4.47 -8.41
C THR A 535 19.88 -4.32 -6.89
N THR A 536 19.81 -3.07 -6.39
CA THR A 536 19.79 -2.82 -4.95
C THR A 536 18.51 -3.34 -4.31
N ASN A 537 18.64 -3.86 -3.09
CA ASN A 537 17.52 -4.38 -2.31
C ASN A 537 16.64 -3.27 -1.69
N SER A 538 17.13 -2.05 -1.60
CA SER A 538 16.40 -0.88 -1.09
C SER A 538 16.85 0.39 -1.79
N LEU A 539 15.90 1.30 -2.05
CA LEU A 539 16.20 2.61 -2.65
C LEU A 539 16.80 3.59 -1.62
N LEU A 540 16.35 3.51 -0.37
CA LEU A 540 16.73 4.46 0.70
C LEU A 540 17.90 3.98 1.54
N ASN A 541 17.97 2.66 1.80
CA ASN A 541 19.04 2.04 2.58
C ASN A 541 19.52 0.74 1.92
N PRO A 542 20.30 0.83 0.82
CA PRO A 542 20.79 -0.34 0.12
C PRO A 542 21.87 -1.05 0.93
N THR A 543 21.63 -2.29 1.31
CA THR A 543 22.61 -3.16 2.01
C THR A 543 23.27 -4.16 1.07
N THR A 544 22.61 -4.47 -0.06
CA THR A 544 23.12 -5.40 -1.08
C THR A 544 22.73 -4.94 -2.47
N GLY A 545 23.48 -5.36 -3.48
CA GLY A 545 23.24 -5.02 -4.89
C GLY A 545 24.11 -3.88 -5.40
N THR A 546 23.91 -3.52 -6.66
CA THR A 546 24.66 -2.47 -7.37
C THR A 546 23.73 -1.60 -8.18
N ARG A 547 24.07 -0.30 -8.30
CA ARG A 547 23.42 0.63 -9.22
C ARG A 547 24.48 1.22 -10.14
N VAL A 548 24.27 1.04 -11.43
CA VAL A 548 25.16 1.58 -12.48
C VAL A 548 24.31 2.41 -13.44
N THR A 549 24.72 3.63 -13.71
CA THR A 549 24.10 4.51 -14.71
C THR A 549 25.16 4.92 -15.73
N LEU A 550 24.83 4.76 -16.99
CA LEU A 550 25.62 5.26 -18.11
C LEU A 550 24.80 6.33 -18.84
N GLU A 551 25.39 7.50 -18.98
CA GLU A 551 24.79 8.63 -19.70
C GLU A 551 25.76 9.13 -20.78
N VAL A 552 25.23 9.32 -21.98
CA VAL A 552 25.97 9.84 -23.11
C VAL A 552 25.12 10.86 -23.85
N THR A 553 25.68 12.03 -24.14
CA THR A 553 24.97 13.09 -24.87
C THR A 553 25.85 13.49 -26.08
N PRO A 554 25.68 12.83 -27.23
CA PRO A 554 26.30 13.26 -28.47
C PRO A 554 25.67 14.53 -29.03
#